data_6ffbabf34ac1313d71e217f31892540d
#
_entry.id   6ffbabf34ac1313d71e217f31892540d
#
_cell.length_a   1.000
_cell.length_b   1.000
_cell.length_c   1.000
_cell.angle_alpha   90.00
_cell.angle_beta   90.00
_cell.angle_gamma   90.00
#
_symmetry.space_group_name_H-M   'P 1'
#
loop_
_entity.id
_entity.type
_entity.pdbx_description
1 polymer ?
#
loop_
_entity_poly.entity_id
_entity_poly.type
_entity_poly.pdbx_seq_one_letter_code
_entity_poly.pdbx_strand_id
1 'polypeptide(L)'
;EWPGRTEEIVPGIRKALGDEVALLVDGNSCYTPEKAIAVGRLLEENGICHFEEPCPYWELEWTKQVTDALKLDVTGGEQDCDLSTWKRMIEMRAVDVVQPDVCYLGGLTRTLKLAEMAHQSGLICTPHSANLSLVTVFTLHMMGALENAGPYVEFSIEGADYYPWQYNI
;
A
#
# COMPACT_ATOMS: atom_id res chain seq x y z
N GLU A 1 15.75 -6.49 7.30
CA GLU A 1 15.09 -6.06 8.54
C GLU A 1 15.88 -6.54 9.76
N TRP A 2 15.86 -5.76 10.85
CA TRP A 2 16.49 -6.16 12.10
C TRP A 2 15.60 -7.20 12.80
N PRO A 3 16.12 -8.40 13.15
CA PRO A 3 15.33 -9.41 13.84
C PRO A 3 14.70 -8.86 15.13
N GLY A 4 13.39 -9.04 15.31
CA GLY A 4 12.64 -8.55 16.46
C GLY A 4 12.19 -7.09 16.41
N ARG A 5 12.58 -6.33 15.38
CA ARG A 5 12.23 -4.91 15.27
C ARG A 5 10.71 -4.70 15.18
N THR A 6 10.05 -5.43 14.31
CA THR A 6 8.60 -5.32 14.11
C THR A 6 7.86 -5.74 15.37
N GLU A 7 8.29 -6.82 16.00
CA GLU A 7 7.73 -7.37 17.23
C GLU A 7 7.83 -6.41 18.42
N GLU A 8 8.83 -5.52 18.42
CA GLU A 8 9.02 -4.48 19.45
C GLU A 8 8.27 -3.19 19.10
N ILE A 9 8.39 -2.71 17.86
CA ILE A 9 7.88 -1.40 17.45
C ILE A 9 6.36 -1.40 17.38
N VAL A 10 5.74 -2.41 16.78
CA VAL A 10 4.29 -2.43 16.52
C VAL A 10 3.47 -2.32 17.81
N PRO A 11 3.68 -3.17 18.85
CA PRO A 11 2.97 -3.00 20.11
C PRO A 11 3.31 -1.68 20.82
N GLY A 12 4.55 -1.23 20.69
CA GLY A 12 5.02 0.02 21.29
C GLY A 12 4.30 1.25 20.72
N ILE A 13 4.17 1.33 19.40
CA ILE A 13 3.45 2.42 18.71
C ILE A 13 1.96 2.35 19.04
N ARG A 14 1.33 1.19 18.96
CA ARG A 14 -0.09 1.03 19.31
C ARG A 14 -0.36 1.48 20.73
N LYS A 15 0.48 1.07 21.69
CA LYS A 15 0.37 1.51 23.09
C LYS A 15 0.52 3.03 23.24
N ALA A 16 1.41 3.65 22.47
CA ALA A 16 1.68 5.08 22.56
C ALA A 16 0.55 5.95 21.97
N LEU A 17 -0.04 5.49 20.85
CA LEU A 17 -1.07 6.24 20.12
C LEU A 17 -2.51 5.90 20.55
N GLY A 18 -2.72 4.78 21.25
CA GLY A 18 -4.06 4.31 21.60
C GLY A 18 -4.81 3.73 20.39
N ASP A 19 -6.10 3.44 20.55
CA ASP A 19 -6.90 2.71 19.55
C ASP A 19 -7.60 3.63 18.54
N GLU A 20 -7.61 4.93 18.78
CA GLU A 20 -8.30 5.92 17.92
C GLU A 20 -7.54 6.26 16.64
N VAL A 21 -6.23 5.92 16.57
CA VAL A 21 -5.39 6.16 15.40
C VAL A 21 -5.29 4.90 14.57
N ALA A 22 -5.72 4.96 13.31
CA ALA A 22 -5.47 3.88 12.37
C ALA A 22 -3.96 3.76 12.09
N LEU A 23 -3.43 2.54 12.18
CA LEU A 23 -2.04 2.24 11.86
C LEU A 23 -1.98 1.39 10.60
N LEU A 24 -1.13 1.81 9.68
CA LEU A 24 -0.79 1.11 8.46
C LEU A 24 0.69 0.73 8.54
N VAL A 25 1.05 -0.43 8.02
CA VAL A 25 2.43 -0.93 8.07
C VAL A 25 2.86 -1.34 6.67
N ASP A 26 4.03 -0.87 6.27
CA ASP A 26 4.67 -1.24 5.03
C ASP A 26 5.82 -2.22 5.29
N GLY A 27 5.79 -3.37 4.62
CA GLY A 27 6.83 -4.40 4.63
C GLY A 27 7.94 -4.13 3.63
N ASN A 28 7.75 -3.21 2.70
CA ASN A 28 8.74 -2.88 1.66
C ASN A 28 9.33 -4.12 0.98
N SER A 29 8.48 -5.05 0.57
CA SER A 29 8.84 -6.24 -0.20
C SER A 29 9.89 -7.16 0.47
N CYS A 30 9.97 -7.20 1.82
CA CYS A 30 11.13 -7.81 2.49
C CYS A 30 10.92 -9.22 3.05
N TYR A 31 9.69 -9.76 3.07
CA TYR A 31 9.43 -11.02 3.75
C TYR A 31 9.23 -12.21 2.78
N THR A 32 9.50 -13.43 3.29
CA THR A 32 8.92 -14.65 2.72
C THR A 32 7.46 -14.78 3.16
N PRO A 33 6.62 -15.60 2.48
CA PRO A 33 5.22 -15.78 2.88
C PRO A 33 5.04 -16.18 4.33
N GLU A 34 5.85 -17.12 4.82
CA GLU A 34 5.77 -17.61 6.20
C GLU A 34 6.04 -16.49 7.21
N LYS A 35 7.08 -15.68 6.96
CA LYS A 35 7.43 -14.55 7.84
C LYS A 35 6.37 -13.45 7.73
N ALA A 36 5.90 -13.13 6.52
CA ALA A 36 4.85 -12.15 6.29
C ALA A 36 3.55 -12.51 7.02
N ILE A 37 3.15 -13.78 6.96
CA ILE A 37 1.96 -14.26 7.70
C ILE A 37 2.16 -14.13 9.21
N ALA A 38 3.34 -14.48 9.72
CA ALA A 38 3.64 -14.33 11.15
C ALA A 38 3.59 -12.84 11.59
N VAL A 39 4.18 -11.95 10.80
CA VAL A 39 4.10 -10.50 11.02
C VAL A 39 2.65 -10.02 10.93
N GLY A 40 1.91 -10.41 9.88
CA GLY A 40 0.51 -10.02 9.70
C GLY A 40 -0.38 -10.43 10.89
N ARG A 41 -0.17 -11.61 11.48
CA ARG A 41 -0.86 -12.01 12.71
C ARG A 41 -0.57 -11.06 13.88
N LEU A 42 0.69 -10.67 14.05
CA LEU A 42 1.07 -9.68 15.05
C LEU A 42 0.38 -8.33 14.80
N LEU A 43 0.28 -7.91 13.51
CA LEU A 43 -0.43 -6.69 13.12
C LEU A 43 -1.92 -6.78 13.50
N GLU A 44 -2.58 -7.89 13.18
CA GLU A 44 -3.99 -8.15 13.57
C GLU A 44 -4.21 -8.09 15.09
N GLU A 45 -3.31 -8.70 15.87
CA GLU A 45 -3.34 -8.68 17.33
C GLU A 45 -3.21 -7.26 17.92
N ASN A 46 -2.60 -6.35 17.19
CA ASN A 46 -2.43 -4.94 17.56
C ASN A 46 -3.42 -4.00 16.86
N GLY A 47 -4.50 -4.53 16.26
CA GLY A 47 -5.55 -3.73 15.64
C GLY A 47 -5.09 -2.95 14.42
N ILE A 48 -4.06 -3.42 13.72
CA ILE A 48 -3.60 -2.86 12.45
C ILE A 48 -4.37 -3.51 11.32
N CYS A 49 -4.89 -2.71 10.40
CA CYS A 49 -5.80 -3.17 9.36
C CYS A 49 -5.20 -3.18 7.95
N HIS A 50 -3.94 -2.76 7.79
CA HIS A 50 -3.32 -2.55 6.48
C HIS A 50 -1.87 -3.00 6.51
N PHE A 51 -1.50 -3.91 5.60
CA PHE A 51 -0.15 -4.44 5.45
C PHE A 51 0.29 -4.32 4.00
N GLU A 52 1.13 -3.34 3.75
CA GLU A 52 1.65 -3.00 2.43
C GLU A 52 2.88 -3.83 2.09
N GLU A 53 3.00 -4.25 0.84
CA GLU A 53 4.12 -4.96 0.24
C GLU A 53 4.78 -6.02 1.16
N PRO A 54 4.02 -7.01 1.68
CA PRO A 54 4.60 -7.99 2.59
C PRO A 54 5.71 -8.84 1.96
N CYS A 55 5.57 -9.17 0.68
CA CYS A 55 6.50 -9.98 -0.10
C CYS A 55 7.10 -9.20 -1.26
N PRO A 56 8.20 -9.67 -1.87
CA PRO A 56 8.75 -9.06 -3.07
C PRO A 56 7.66 -8.83 -4.13
N TYR A 57 7.53 -7.61 -4.64
CA TYR A 57 6.42 -7.20 -5.50
C TYR A 57 6.27 -8.05 -6.76
N TRP A 58 7.36 -8.64 -7.26
CA TRP A 58 7.33 -9.54 -8.42
C TRP A 58 6.83 -10.97 -8.10
N GLU A 59 6.72 -11.33 -6.81
CA GLU A 59 6.28 -12.64 -6.32
C GLU A 59 4.78 -12.60 -5.97
N LEU A 60 3.92 -12.38 -6.98
CA LEU A 60 2.48 -12.24 -6.78
C LEU A 60 1.84 -13.44 -6.08
N GLU A 61 2.32 -14.66 -6.35
CA GLU A 61 1.84 -15.87 -5.68
C GLU A 61 2.20 -15.91 -4.20
N TRP A 62 3.31 -15.29 -3.81
CA TRP A 62 3.69 -15.15 -2.41
C TRP A 62 2.77 -14.15 -1.70
N THR A 63 2.56 -13.00 -2.32
CA THR A 63 1.62 -12.00 -1.80
C THR A 63 0.22 -12.59 -1.66
N LYS A 64 -0.24 -13.36 -2.68
CA LYS A 64 -1.52 -14.08 -2.63
C LYS A 64 -1.64 -15.03 -1.45
N GLN A 65 -0.57 -15.79 -1.12
CA GLN A 65 -0.57 -16.67 0.05
C GLN A 65 -0.77 -15.88 1.36
N VAL A 66 -0.16 -14.70 1.45
CA VAL A 66 -0.32 -13.81 2.62
C VAL A 66 -1.75 -13.27 2.70
N THR A 67 -2.29 -12.79 1.58
CA THR A 67 -3.66 -12.28 1.49
C THR A 67 -4.68 -13.34 1.92
N ASP A 68 -4.52 -14.57 1.43
CA ASP A 68 -5.43 -15.66 1.79
C ASP A 68 -5.35 -16.09 3.27
N ALA A 69 -4.23 -15.83 3.92
CA ALA A 69 -3.99 -16.26 5.30
C ALA A 69 -4.39 -15.22 6.35
N LEU A 70 -4.50 -13.95 6.00
CA LEU A 70 -4.76 -12.84 6.91
C LEU A 70 -6.21 -12.34 6.78
N LYS A 71 -6.63 -11.54 7.76
CA LYS A 71 -7.93 -10.85 7.77
C LYS A 71 -7.80 -9.36 7.57
N LEU A 72 -6.60 -8.81 7.86
CA LEU A 72 -6.28 -7.43 7.51
C LEU A 72 -6.11 -7.29 6.00
N ASP A 73 -6.26 -6.07 5.48
CA ASP A 73 -6.06 -5.79 4.06
C ASP A 73 -4.58 -5.87 3.69
N VAL A 74 -4.24 -6.77 2.78
CA VAL A 74 -2.93 -6.80 2.12
C VAL A 74 -2.98 -5.88 0.92
N THR A 75 -1.98 -5.02 0.80
CA THR A 75 -1.97 -3.94 -0.19
C THR A 75 -0.65 -3.89 -0.95
N GLY A 76 -0.62 -3.26 -2.11
CA GLY A 76 0.61 -3.12 -2.87
C GLY A 76 0.41 -2.81 -4.36
N GLY A 77 1.55 -2.84 -5.06
CA GLY A 77 1.62 -2.61 -6.50
C GLY A 77 2.27 -1.30 -6.92
N GLU A 78 2.77 -0.49 -6.01
CA GLU A 78 3.42 0.78 -6.33
C GLU A 78 4.57 0.62 -7.33
N GLN A 79 5.30 -0.49 -7.26
CA GLN A 79 6.44 -0.79 -8.13
C GLN A 79 6.03 -1.28 -9.53
N ASP A 80 4.76 -1.66 -9.72
CA ASP A 80 4.30 -2.26 -10.96
C ASP A 80 3.94 -1.21 -12.02
N CYS A 81 4.70 -1.21 -13.12
CA CYS A 81 4.51 -0.29 -14.25
C CYS A 81 3.79 -0.91 -15.46
N ASP A 82 3.49 -2.22 -15.41
CA ASP A 82 2.90 -2.95 -16.53
C ASP A 82 1.44 -3.38 -16.27
N LEU A 83 0.54 -3.00 -17.18
CA LEU A 83 -0.89 -3.31 -17.06
C LEU A 83 -1.20 -4.80 -17.16
N SER A 84 -0.33 -5.64 -17.74
CA SER A 84 -0.56 -7.09 -17.76
C SER A 84 -0.26 -7.72 -16.40
N THR A 85 0.75 -7.24 -15.70
CA THR A 85 1.03 -7.61 -14.29
C THR A 85 -0.13 -7.19 -13.39
N TRP A 86 -0.61 -5.97 -13.53
CA TRP A 86 -1.76 -5.47 -12.80
C TRP A 86 -3.03 -6.29 -13.04
N LYS A 87 -3.29 -6.64 -14.30
CA LYS A 87 -4.42 -7.51 -14.63
C LYS A 87 -4.31 -8.85 -13.91
N ARG A 88 -3.13 -9.47 -13.92
CA ARG A 88 -2.87 -10.74 -13.21
C ARG A 88 -3.06 -10.58 -11.70
N MET A 89 -2.49 -9.52 -11.09
CA MET A 89 -2.63 -9.21 -9.66
C MET A 89 -4.11 -9.10 -9.25
N ILE A 90 -4.91 -8.40 -10.04
CA ILE A 90 -6.35 -8.20 -9.80
C ILE A 90 -7.11 -9.52 -9.98
N GLU A 91 -6.88 -10.25 -11.09
CA GLU A 91 -7.59 -11.50 -11.39
C GLU A 91 -7.34 -12.60 -10.36
N MET A 92 -6.12 -12.70 -9.84
CA MET A 92 -5.80 -13.66 -8.79
C MET A 92 -6.11 -13.15 -7.37
N ARG A 93 -6.51 -11.90 -7.22
CA ARG A 93 -6.67 -11.24 -5.92
C ARG A 93 -5.44 -11.39 -5.05
N ALA A 94 -4.31 -11.00 -5.59
CA ALA A 94 -3.05 -11.03 -4.84
C ALA A 94 -3.03 -9.99 -3.72
N VAL A 95 -3.80 -8.91 -3.85
CA VAL A 95 -3.98 -7.86 -2.86
C VAL A 95 -5.47 -7.55 -2.66
N ASP A 96 -5.83 -6.97 -1.54
CA ASP A 96 -7.17 -6.45 -1.23
C ASP A 96 -7.33 -4.99 -1.68
N VAL A 97 -6.25 -4.20 -1.62
CA VAL A 97 -6.20 -2.81 -2.04
C VAL A 97 -5.07 -2.62 -3.04
N VAL A 98 -5.39 -2.05 -4.20
CA VAL A 98 -4.39 -1.72 -5.22
C VAL A 98 -3.80 -0.33 -4.99
N GLN A 99 -2.47 -0.20 -5.10
CA GLN A 99 -1.73 1.03 -4.79
C GLN A 99 -0.87 1.51 -5.98
N PRO A 100 -1.48 1.84 -7.14
CA PRO A 100 -0.69 2.31 -8.28
C PRO A 100 -0.07 3.68 -8.00
N ASP A 101 1.18 3.86 -8.41
CA ASP A 101 1.79 5.19 -8.50
C ASP A 101 1.53 5.82 -9.88
N VAL A 102 1.05 7.06 -9.89
CA VAL A 102 0.70 7.79 -11.12
C VAL A 102 1.92 7.96 -12.03
N CYS A 103 3.11 8.17 -11.48
CA CYS A 103 4.34 8.34 -12.25
C CYS A 103 4.88 7.00 -12.75
N TYR A 104 4.97 6.00 -11.87
CA TYR A 104 5.55 4.71 -12.22
C TYR A 104 4.70 3.97 -13.25
N LEU A 105 3.39 4.05 -13.13
CA LEU A 105 2.47 3.45 -14.11
C LEU A 105 2.42 4.23 -15.45
N GLY A 106 2.94 5.46 -15.49
CA GLY A 106 3.06 6.26 -16.72
C GLY A 106 1.92 7.24 -16.97
N GLY A 107 1.36 7.80 -15.90
CA GLY A 107 0.44 8.94 -15.94
C GLY A 107 -1.01 8.61 -15.65
N LEU A 108 -1.80 9.66 -15.41
CA LEU A 108 -3.20 9.60 -15.00
C LEU A 108 -4.07 8.68 -15.84
N THR A 109 -3.95 8.73 -17.16
CA THR A 109 -4.79 7.90 -18.07
C THR A 109 -4.61 6.40 -17.81
N ARG A 110 -3.37 5.96 -17.59
CA ARG A 110 -3.09 4.55 -17.32
C ARG A 110 -3.57 4.16 -15.91
N THR A 111 -3.36 5.06 -14.95
CA THR A 111 -3.77 4.82 -13.56
C THR A 111 -5.29 4.78 -13.41
N LEU A 112 -6.02 5.67 -14.08
CA LEU A 112 -7.48 5.64 -14.12
C LEU A 112 -8.01 4.34 -14.78
N LYS A 113 -7.36 3.88 -15.86
CA LYS A 113 -7.72 2.59 -16.48
C LYS A 113 -7.52 1.42 -15.52
N LEU A 114 -6.43 1.44 -14.74
CA LEU A 114 -6.18 0.43 -13.73
C LEU A 114 -7.22 0.51 -12.61
N ALA A 115 -7.50 1.69 -12.08
CA ALA A 115 -8.51 1.89 -11.04
C ALA A 115 -9.88 1.38 -11.47
N GLU A 116 -10.26 1.59 -12.74
CA GLU A 116 -11.49 1.03 -13.33
C GLU A 116 -11.46 -0.51 -13.37
N MET A 117 -10.34 -1.12 -13.76
CA MET A 117 -10.18 -2.59 -13.73
C MET A 117 -10.34 -3.14 -12.30
N ALA A 118 -9.76 -2.46 -11.31
CA ALA A 118 -9.88 -2.81 -9.90
C ALA A 118 -11.34 -2.66 -9.42
N HIS A 119 -12.00 -1.56 -9.76
CA HIS A 119 -13.41 -1.31 -9.45
C HIS A 119 -14.33 -2.41 -9.97
N GLN A 120 -14.18 -2.78 -11.25
CA GLN A 120 -14.96 -3.87 -11.87
C GLN A 120 -14.74 -5.22 -11.20
N SER A 121 -13.60 -5.39 -10.51
CA SER A 121 -13.26 -6.58 -9.72
C SER A 121 -13.62 -6.45 -8.24
N GLY A 122 -14.21 -5.34 -7.83
CA GLY A 122 -14.59 -5.06 -6.44
C GLY A 122 -13.40 -4.81 -5.51
N LEU A 123 -12.28 -4.30 -6.05
CA LEU A 123 -11.11 -3.91 -5.27
C LEU A 123 -11.08 -2.40 -5.04
N ILE A 124 -10.58 -2.01 -3.86
CA ILE A 124 -10.31 -0.63 -3.48
C ILE A 124 -9.01 -0.15 -4.14
N CYS A 125 -8.96 1.13 -4.49
CA CYS A 125 -7.76 1.78 -5.03
C CYS A 125 -7.33 2.91 -4.10
N THR A 126 -6.11 2.79 -3.56
CA THR A 126 -5.45 3.80 -2.73
C THR A 126 -4.07 4.06 -3.31
N PRO A 127 -3.92 4.99 -4.25
CA PRO A 127 -2.66 5.20 -4.95
C PRO A 127 -1.51 5.57 -4.03
N HIS A 128 -0.34 5.03 -4.35
CA HIS A 128 0.93 5.43 -3.77
C HIS A 128 1.25 6.90 -4.10
N SER A 129 1.78 7.64 -3.15
CA SER A 129 2.21 9.04 -3.30
C SER A 129 3.22 9.44 -2.22
N ALA A 130 4.42 8.90 -2.29
CA ALA A 130 5.45 9.05 -1.25
C ALA A 130 6.19 10.40 -1.25
N ASN A 131 5.81 11.37 -2.07
CA ASN A 131 6.55 12.64 -2.13
C ASN A 131 5.64 13.86 -2.24
N LEU A 132 6.12 14.99 -1.72
CA LEU A 132 5.45 16.29 -1.81
C LEU A 132 5.80 16.96 -3.14
N SER A 133 5.08 16.62 -4.20
CA SER A 133 5.28 17.16 -5.55
C SER A 133 3.94 17.25 -6.30
N LEU A 134 3.98 17.61 -7.58
CA LEU A 134 2.80 17.57 -8.45
C LEU A 134 2.13 16.18 -8.48
N VAL A 135 2.87 15.11 -8.20
CA VAL A 135 2.30 13.74 -8.07
C VAL A 135 1.26 13.70 -6.98
N THR A 136 1.53 14.28 -5.81
CA THR A 136 0.55 14.38 -4.72
C THR A 136 -0.71 15.10 -5.17
N VAL A 137 -0.58 16.21 -5.92
CA VAL A 137 -1.74 16.95 -6.46
C VAL A 137 -2.54 16.08 -7.43
N PHE A 138 -1.87 15.37 -8.35
CA PHE A 138 -2.53 14.46 -9.30
C PHE A 138 -3.24 13.31 -8.56
N THR A 139 -2.59 12.75 -7.55
CA THR A 139 -3.16 11.68 -6.72
C THR A 139 -4.41 12.14 -5.98
N LEU A 140 -4.37 13.32 -5.36
CA LEU A 140 -5.53 13.90 -4.67
C LEU A 140 -6.71 14.14 -5.62
N HIS A 141 -6.45 14.70 -6.82
CA HIS A 141 -7.50 14.89 -7.84
C HIS A 141 -8.06 13.55 -8.32
N MET A 142 -7.21 12.56 -8.52
CA MET A 142 -7.62 11.22 -8.93
C MET A 142 -8.49 10.57 -7.85
N MET A 143 -8.07 10.57 -6.59
CA MET A 143 -8.84 10.04 -5.46
C MET A 143 -10.21 10.68 -5.36
N GLY A 144 -10.33 11.97 -5.59
CA GLY A 144 -11.62 12.68 -5.59
C GLY A 144 -12.55 12.28 -6.75
N ALA A 145 -12.05 11.58 -7.77
CA ALA A 145 -12.82 11.15 -8.95
C ALA A 145 -13.09 9.64 -8.99
N LEU A 146 -12.41 8.83 -8.17
CA LEU A 146 -12.57 7.37 -8.18
C LEU A 146 -13.83 6.94 -7.40
N GLU A 147 -14.60 6.04 -7.98
CA GLU A 147 -15.75 5.42 -7.31
C GLU A 147 -15.32 4.39 -6.25
N ASN A 148 -14.14 3.78 -6.42
CA ASN A 148 -13.53 2.79 -5.53
C ASN A 148 -12.34 3.35 -4.74
N ALA A 149 -12.30 4.66 -4.49
CA ALA A 149 -11.28 5.28 -3.66
C ALA A 149 -11.27 4.67 -2.25
N GLY A 150 -10.08 4.37 -1.75
CA GLY A 150 -9.89 3.95 -0.35
C GLY A 150 -10.02 5.13 0.63
N PRO A 151 -10.02 4.84 1.94
CA PRO A 151 -10.23 5.86 2.97
C PRO A 151 -8.99 6.72 3.25
N TYR A 152 -7.84 6.37 2.70
CA TYR A 152 -6.58 7.04 2.98
C TYR A 152 -5.97 7.64 1.71
N VAL A 153 -5.17 8.68 1.90
CA VAL A 153 -4.25 9.23 0.90
C VAL A 153 -2.89 9.28 1.55
N GLU A 154 -1.90 8.70 0.89
CA GLU A 154 -0.53 8.80 1.34
C GLU A 154 -0.03 10.24 1.22
N PHE A 155 0.59 10.73 2.29
CA PHE A 155 1.13 12.07 2.37
C PHE A 155 2.39 12.10 3.20
N SER A 156 3.53 12.41 2.59
CA SER A 156 4.81 12.49 3.27
C SER A 156 4.87 13.65 4.25
N ILE A 157 5.38 13.37 5.44
CA ILE A 157 5.55 14.37 6.52
C ILE A 157 7.01 14.67 6.83
N GLU A 158 7.92 14.13 6.04
CA GLU A 158 9.36 14.34 6.18
C GLU A 158 9.72 15.81 5.98
N GLY A 159 10.78 16.24 6.68
CA GLY A 159 11.21 17.64 6.67
C GLY A 159 11.92 18.07 5.39
N ALA A 160 12.20 19.37 5.30
CA ALA A 160 12.86 20.02 4.17
C ALA A 160 14.22 19.42 3.80
N ASP A 161 14.91 18.80 4.75
CA ASP A 161 16.20 18.13 4.49
C ASP A 161 16.03 16.87 3.64
N TYR A 162 14.86 16.24 3.71
CA TYR A 162 14.53 15.06 2.91
C TYR A 162 13.92 15.46 1.56
N TYR A 163 13.00 16.45 1.56
CA TYR A 163 12.35 16.97 0.36
C TYR A 163 12.67 18.44 0.13
N PRO A 164 13.83 18.79 -0.44
CA PRO A 164 14.24 20.19 -0.63
C PRO A 164 13.34 20.97 -1.61
N TRP A 165 12.51 20.28 -2.40
CA TRP A 165 11.55 20.88 -3.36
C TRP A 165 10.16 21.13 -2.79
N GLN A 166 9.85 20.71 -1.57
CA GLN A 166 8.48 20.83 -1.00
C GLN A 166 7.96 22.27 -0.91
N TYR A 167 8.84 23.26 -0.99
CA TYR A 167 8.45 24.68 -0.99
C TYR A 167 8.14 25.24 -2.38
N ASN A 168 8.22 24.43 -3.43
CA ASN A 168 8.04 24.84 -4.81
C ASN A 168 6.72 24.35 -5.44
N ILE A 169 5.78 23.92 -4.61
CA ILE A 169 4.46 23.45 -5.06
C ILE A 169 3.44 24.55 -4.80
#